data_121be48783ef45e26d712a240511a240
#
_entry.id   121be48783ef45e26d712a240511a240
#
_cell.length_a   1.000
_cell.length_b   1.000
_cell.length_c   1.000
_cell.angle_alpha   90.00
_cell.angle_beta   90.00
_cell.angle_gamma   90.00
#
_symmetry.space_group_name_H-M   'P 1'
#
loop_
_entity.id
_entity.type
_entity.pdbx_description
1 polymer ?
#
loop_
_entity_poly.entity_id
_entity_poly.type
_entity_poly.pdbx_seq_one_letter_code
_entity_poly.pdbx_strand_id
1 'polypeptide(L)'
;MDEVKTTLCRARGLVRSQDGTPIAFERYGDGPPVILVSGAPGTAGAERPLAGLLARRFSVVAYDRRDAADCVEREIEDLAALVEVVGDADGTATVHGTASGGALALAAAAAGVPVGPVSVFEPPYGAEQAGRLGRVHARVLVVDGGASPVWTRRAARTIAAAVPRGRHRTLTGQTHEVAPHVLAPVLEDFYAQESAGQ
;
A
#
# COMPACT_ATOMS: atom_id res chain seq x y z
N MET A 1 -23.04 16.20 -22.63
CA MET A 1 -22.54 15.11 -21.75
C MET A 1 -21.03 15.13 -21.91
N ASP A 2 -20.42 16.12 -21.21
CA ASP A 2 -18.99 16.40 -21.34
C ASP A 2 -18.20 15.38 -20.54
N GLU A 3 -17.45 14.58 -21.25
CA GLU A 3 -16.42 13.71 -20.72
C GLU A 3 -15.27 14.60 -20.24
N VAL A 4 -15.29 14.95 -18.94
CA VAL A 4 -14.17 15.64 -18.29
C VAL A 4 -13.00 14.66 -18.31
N LYS A 5 -12.20 14.71 -19.36
CA LYS A 5 -10.83 14.14 -19.36
C LYS A 5 -10.02 14.91 -18.33
N THR A 6 -10.11 14.50 -17.08
CA THR A 6 -9.15 14.92 -16.06
C THR A 6 -7.79 14.36 -16.48
N THR A 7 -6.99 15.19 -17.14
CA THR A 7 -5.60 14.87 -17.45
C THR A 7 -4.87 14.81 -16.11
N LEU A 8 -4.77 13.62 -15.56
CA LEU A 8 -3.97 13.37 -14.36
C LEU A 8 -2.53 13.73 -14.69
N CYS A 9 -1.99 14.72 -14.00
CA CYS A 9 -0.58 15.08 -14.13
C CYS A 9 0.24 13.86 -13.72
N ARG A 10 0.95 13.26 -14.66
CA ARG A 10 1.77 12.08 -14.48
C ARG A 10 3.22 12.49 -14.58
N ALA A 11 3.93 12.42 -13.45
CA ALA A 11 5.38 12.55 -13.45
C ALA A 11 6.02 11.15 -13.33
N ARG A 12 7.19 10.98 -13.93
CA ARG A 12 8.05 9.83 -13.72
C ARG A 12 9.26 10.26 -12.93
N GLY A 13 9.69 9.42 -12.01
CA GLY A 13 10.87 9.65 -11.20
C GLY A 13 11.70 8.38 -11.07
N LEU A 14 12.89 8.56 -10.52
CA LEU A 14 13.82 7.50 -10.20
C LEU A 14 14.39 7.78 -8.81
N VAL A 15 14.36 6.80 -7.94
CA VAL A 15 15.03 6.82 -6.64
C VAL A 15 16.09 5.72 -6.60
N ARG A 16 17.15 5.91 -5.83
CA ARG A 16 18.16 4.86 -5.62
C ARG A 16 17.93 4.19 -4.28
N SER A 17 17.81 2.87 -4.31
CA SER A 17 17.82 2.04 -3.12
C SER A 17 19.17 2.09 -2.41
N GLN A 18 19.25 1.58 -1.21
CA GLN A 18 20.46 1.57 -0.39
C GLN A 18 21.61 0.81 -1.08
N ASP A 19 21.31 -0.22 -1.86
CA ASP A 19 22.29 -1.00 -2.64
C ASP A 19 22.67 -0.33 -3.98
N GLY A 20 22.12 0.87 -4.28
CA GLY A 20 22.33 1.60 -5.52
C GLY A 20 21.39 1.22 -6.65
N THR A 21 20.51 0.22 -6.47
CA THR A 21 19.51 -0.18 -7.48
C THR A 21 18.58 0.99 -7.80
N PRO A 22 18.39 1.32 -9.09
CA PRO A 22 17.47 2.36 -9.51
C PRO A 22 16.02 1.83 -9.46
N ILE A 23 15.15 2.52 -8.73
CA ILE A 23 13.73 2.21 -8.62
C ILE A 23 12.92 3.26 -9.37
N ALA A 24 12.31 2.86 -10.47
CA ALA A 24 11.46 3.73 -11.28
C ALA A 24 10.06 3.83 -10.67
N PHE A 25 9.51 5.03 -10.65
CA PHE A 25 8.15 5.27 -10.17
C PHE A 25 7.37 6.23 -11.05
N GLU A 26 6.06 6.15 -10.97
CA GLU A 26 5.09 7.07 -11.56
C GLU A 26 4.32 7.78 -10.45
N ARG A 27 4.12 9.10 -10.59
CA ARG A 27 3.38 9.92 -9.63
C ARG A 27 2.13 10.52 -10.27
N TYR A 28 1.01 10.46 -9.56
CA TYR A 28 -0.30 10.92 -9.98
C TYR A 28 -0.90 11.84 -8.93
N GLY A 29 -1.50 12.95 -9.36
CA GLY A 29 -2.17 13.90 -8.48
C GLY A 29 -1.24 14.66 -7.54
N ASP A 30 -1.87 15.48 -6.70
CA ASP A 30 -1.22 16.32 -5.69
C ASP A 30 -1.97 16.13 -4.35
N GLY A 31 -1.27 16.27 -3.23
CA GLY A 31 -1.83 16.08 -1.89
C GLY A 31 -0.95 15.19 -1.02
N PRO A 32 -1.48 14.66 0.10
CA PRO A 32 -0.72 13.78 0.98
C PRO A 32 -0.20 12.54 0.23
N PRO A 33 1.04 12.07 0.51
CA PRO A 33 1.65 10.99 -0.22
C PRO A 33 1.03 9.63 0.09
N VAL A 34 0.76 8.85 -0.95
CA VAL A 34 0.32 7.44 -0.88
C VAL A 34 1.19 6.61 -1.82
N ILE A 35 1.88 5.61 -1.30
CA ILE A 35 2.67 4.67 -2.09
C ILE A 35 1.85 3.40 -2.31
N LEU A 36 1.69 2.98 -3.55
CA LEU A 36 1.05 1.73 -3.94
C LEU A 36 2.10 0.65 -4.19
N VAL A 37 1.99 -0.45 -3.45
CA VAL A 37 2.88 -1.62 -3.52
C VAL A 37 2.10 -2.78 -4.13
N SER A 38 2.31 -3.03 -5.40
CA SER A 38 1.61 -4.10 -6.13
C SER A 38 2.04 -5.51 -5.69
N GLY A 39 1.19 -6.51 -5.92
CA GLY A 39 1.59 -7.91 -5.83
C GLY A 39 2.65 -8.26 -6.87
N ALA A 40 3.48 -9.27 -6.62
CA ALA A 40 4.50 -9.72 -7.56
C ALA A 40 3.90 -10.58 -8.69
N PRO A 41 4.38 -10.44 -9.96
CA PRO A 41 5.37 -9.48 -10.43
C PRO A 41 4.78 -8.06 -10.49
N GLY A 42 5.34 -7.13 -9.71
CA GLY A 42 4.77 -5.81 -9.47
C GLY A 42 5.28 -4.74 -10.42
N THR A 43 4.39 -4.12 -11.18
CA THR A 43 4.72 -2.95 -12.00
C THR A 43 3.86 -1.75 -11.61
N ALA A 44 4.40 -0.53 -11.78
CA ALA A 44 3.66 0.71 -11.62
C ALA A 44 2.39 0.73 -12.48
N GLY A 45 2.45 0.09 -13.64
CA GLY A 45 1.33 -0.01 -14.58
C GLY A 45 0.12 -0.76 -14.04
N ALA A 46 0.31 -1.75 -13.20
CA ALA A 46 -0.77 -2.54 -12.60
C ALA A 46 -1.65 -1.70 -11.66
N GLU A 47 -1.05 -0.71 -10.99
CA GLU A 47 -1.73 0.12 -10.00
C GLU A 47 -2.44 1.36 -10.61
N ARG A 48 -2.29 1.62 -11.92
CA ARG A 48 -2.87 2.82 -12.57
C ARG A 48 -4.37 3.02 -12.34
N PRO A 49 -5.23 1.98 -12.39
CA PRO A 49 -6.66 2.17 -12.18
C PRO A 49 -6.97 2.68 -10.77
N LEU A 50 -6.32 2.15 -9.74
CA LEU A 50 -6.48 2.60 -8.36
C LEU A 50 -5.82 3.98 -8.14
N ALA A 51 -4.60 4.16 -8.67
CA ALA A 51 -3.87 5.43 -8.60
C ALA A 51 -4.69 6.57 -9.18
N GLY A 52 -5.35 6.36 -10.33
CA GLY A 52 -6.19 7.37 -10.97
C GLY A 52 -7.39 7.82 -10.14
N LEU A 53 -7.96 6.93 -9.34
CA LEU A 53 -9.06 7.26 -8.43
C LEU A 53 -8.56 8.04 -7.21
N LEU A 54 -7.51 7.55 -6.56
CA LEU A 54 -6.93 8.18 -5.36
C LEU A 54 -6.27 9.53 -5.67
N ALA A 55 -5.75 9.74 -6.88
CA ALA A 55 -5.08 10.96 -7.31
C ALA A 55 -5.95 12.23 -7.27
N ARG A 56 -7.26 12.08 -7.06
CA ARG A 56 -8.18 13.21 -6.82
C ARG A 56 -7.92 13.90 -5.48
N ARG A 57 -7.33 13.21 -4.52
CA ARG A 57 -7.12 13.68 -3.15
C ARG A 57 -5.70 13.51 -2.64
N PHE A 58 -4.91 12.65 -3.29
CA PHE A 58 -3.59 12.23 -2.84
C PHE A 58 -2.55 12.38 -3.94
N SER A 59 -1.30 12.52 -3.52
CA SER A 59 -0.14 12.33 -4.39
C SER A 59 0.22 10.86 -4.39
N VAL A 60 -0.23 10.13 -5.41
CA VAL A 60 -0.11 8.66 -5.48
C VAL A 60 1.15 8.27 -6.25
N VAL A 61 1.97 7.44 -5.63
CA VAL A 61 3.20 6.90 -6.22
C VAL A 61 3.04 5.40 -6.42
N ALA A 62 3.23 4.95 -7.65
CA ALA A 62 3.31 3.53 -7.99
C ALA A 62 4.70 3.26 -8.59
N TYR A 63 5.35 2.16 -8.24
CA TYR A 63 6.71 1.85 -8.64
C TYR A 63 6.87 0.43 -9.17
N ASP A 64 7.91 0.23 -9.95
CA ASP A 64 8.29 -1.09 -10.43
C ASP A 64 9.09 -1.80 -9.34
N ARG A 65 8.52 -2.89 -8.79
CA ARG A 65 9.22 -3.71 -7.80
C ARG A 65 10.36 -4.47 -8.48
N ARG A 66 11.42 -4.71 -7.72
CA ARG A 66 12.51 -5.58 -8.19
C ARG A 66 12.02 -7.02 -8.39
N ASP A 67 12.78 -7.83 -9.11
CA ASP A 67 12.44 -9.24 -9.33
C ASP A 67 12.32 -10.00 -8.00
N ALA A 68 11.35 -10.92 -7.94
CA ALA A 68 11.05 -11.71 -6.74
C ALA A 68 12.17 -12.67 -6.29
N ALA A 69 13.28 -12.74 -7.04
CA ALA A 69 14.47 -13.49 -6.66
C ALA A 69 15.32 -12.80 -5.57
N ASP A 70 15.06 -11.50 -5.35
CA ASP A 70 15.75 -10.74 -4.31
C ASP A 70 15.11 -10.97 -2.94
N CYS A 71 15.88 -10.78 -1.88
CA CYS A 71 15.38 -10.95 -0.51
C CYS A 71 14.45 -9.80 -0.12
N VAL A 72 13.53 -10.06 0.80
CA VAL A 72 12.54 -9.09 1.28
C VAL A 72 13.20 -7.85 1.91
N GLU A 73 14.38 -7.99 2.48
CA GLU A 73 15.16 -6.90 3.06
C GLU A 73 15.51 -5.84 2.01
N ARG A 74 15.86 -6.25 0.79
CA ARG A 74 16.13 -5.33 -0.33
C ARG A 74 14.88 -4.58 -0.78
N GLU A 75 13.73 -5.26 -0.79
CA GLU A 75 12.46 -4.60 -1.12
C GLU A 75 12.04 -3.60 -0.02
N ILE A 76 12.35 -3.88 1.25
CA ILE A 76 12.14 -2.94 2.36
C ILE A 76 13.03 -1.70 2.19
N GLU A 77 14.29 -1.85 1.78
CA GLU A 77 15.20 -0.75 1.47
C GLU A 77 14.68 0.11 0.31
N ASP A 78 14.10 -0.52 -0.73
CA ASP A 78 13.46 0.19 -1.84
C ASP A 78 12.28 1.05 -1.38
N LEU A 79 11.40 0.46 -0.56
CA LEU A 79 10.25 1.18 -0.03
C LEU A 79 10.69 2.31 0.92
N ALA A 80 11.74 2.10 1.72
CA ALA A 80 12.31 3.13 2.58
C ALA A 80 12.85 4.31 1.75
N ALA A 81 13.59 4.03 0.66
CA ALA A 81 14.11 5.06 -0.24
C ALA A 81 12.97 5.85 -0.93
N LEU A 82 11.87 5.18 -1.29
CA LEU A 82 10.68 5.86 -1.81
C LEU A 82 10.05 6.76 -0.76
N VAL A 83 9.85 6.28 0.49
CA VAL A 83 9.30 7.08 1.59
C VAL A 83 10.15 8.32 1.85
N GLU A 84 11.48 8.19 1.84
CA GLU A 84 12.41 9.32 2.03
C GLU A 84 12.21 10.42 0.97
N VAL A 85 11.97 10.04 -0.29
CA VAL A 85 11.87 11.00 -1.41
C VAL A 85 10.47 11.59 -1.55
N VAL A 86 9.42 10.80 -1.28
CA VAL A 86 8.04 11.22 -1.55
C VAL A 86 7.22 11.51 -0.29
N GLY A 87 7.78 11.26 0.89
CA GLY A 87 7.14 11.51 2.18
C GLY A 87 6.70 12.97 2.37
N ASP A 88 5.79 13.16 3.30
CA ASP A 88 5.31 14.48 3.71
C ASP A 88 6.35 15.25 4.56
N ALA A 89 5.93 16.37 5.16
CA ALA A 89 6.81 17.20 5.99
C ALA A 89 7.34 16.47 7.24
N ASP A 90 6.63 15.44 7.71
CA ASP A 90 7.03 14.59 8.84
C ASP A 90 7.93 13.42 8.38
N GLY A 91 8.24 13.34 7.10
CA GLY A 91 9.05 12.28 6.49
C GLY A 91 8.32 10.93 6.41
N THR A 92 6.98 10.93 6.43
CA THR A 92 6.17 9.72 6.34
C THR A 92 5.36 9.66 5.05
N ALA A 93 4.96 8.46 4.63
CA ALA A 93 4.01 8.25 3.55
C ALA A 93 3.00 7.18 3.93
N THR A 94 1.75 7.39 3.53
CA THR A 94 0.73 6.33 3.57
C THR A 94 1.10 5.22 2.60
N VAL A 95 0.91 3.96 2.99
CA VAL A 95 1.25 2.83 2.12
C VAL A 95 0.03 1.93 1.93
N HIS A 96 -0.27 1.59 0.68
CA HIS A 96 -1.22 0.55 0.31
C HIS A 96 -0.50 -0.61 -0.34
N GLY A 97 -0.79 -1.84 0.09
CA GLY A 97 -0.21 -3.02 -0.54
C GLY A 97 -1.25 -4.09 -0.87
N THR A 98 -1.15 -4.66 -2.09
CA THR A 98 -2.00 -5.77 -2.55
C THR A 98 -1.22 -7.08 -2.55
N ALA A 99 -1.81 -8.16 -2.04
CA ALA A 99 -1.21 -9.49 -1.98
C ALA A 99 0.23 -9.46 -1.38
N SER A 100 1.25 -9.93 -2.09
CA SER A 100 2.64 -9.90 -1.63
C SER A 100 3.15 -8.48 -1.36
N GLY A 101 2.63 -7.45 -2.05
CA GLY A 101 2.90 -6.04 -1.75
C GLY A 101 2.35 -5.62 -0.38
N GLY A 102 1.22 -6.18 0.03
CA GLY A 102 0.68 -6.00 1.37
C GLY A 102 1.57 -6.63 2.46
N ALA A 103 2.13 -7.81 2.19
CA ALA A 103 3.10 -8.44 3.10
C ALA A 103 4.37 -7.59 3.22
N LEU A 104 4.86 -7.05 2.10
CA LEU A 104 6.02 -6.14 2.08
C LEU A 104 5.75 -4.86 2.87
N ALA A 105 4.59 -4.22 2.69
CA ALA A 105 4.20 -3.01 3.42
C ALA A 105 4.20 -3.25 4.94
N LEU A 106 3.65 -4.38 5.39
CA LEU A 106 3.66 -4.77 6.81
C LEU A 106 5.07 -5.08 7.31
N ALA A 107 5.90 -5.74 6.50
CA ALA A 107 7.29 -6.05 6.84
C ALA A 107 8.13 -4.77 6.99
N ALA A 108 7.97 -3.81 6.09
CA ALA A 108 8.62 -2.51 6.14
C ALA A 108 8.22 -1.70 7.39
N ALA A 109 6.92 -1.65 7.70
CA ALA A 109 6.42 -1.02 8.92
C ALA A 109 6.99 -1.67 10.19
N ALA A 110 7.07 -3.02 10.22
CA ALA A 110 7.66 -3.77 11.34
C ALA A 110 9.17 -3.60 11.46
N ALA A 111 9.86 -3.29 10.36
CA ALA A 111 11.29 -2.98 10.31
C ALA A 111 11.61 -1.54 10.71
N GLY A 112 10.60 -0.67 10.92
CA GLY A 112 10.78 0.70 11.36
C GLY A 112 10.89 1.72 10.21
N VAL A 113 10.54 1.35 8.98
CA VAL A 113 10.39 2.35 7.90
C VAL A 113 9.34 3.37 8.34
N PRO A 114 9.60 4.68 8.19
CA PRO A 114 8.69 5.73 8.67
C PRO A 114 7.43 5.83 7.78
N VAL A 115 6.56 4.84 7.88
CA VAL A 115 5.28 4.83 7.20
C VAL A 115 4.20 5.44 8.07
N GLY A 116 3.29 6.18 7.45
CA GLY A 116 2.04 6.64 8.03
C GLY A 116 1.02 5.49 8.14
N PRO A 117 -0.27 5.73 7.87
CA PRO A 117 -1.26 4.65 7.80
C PRO A 117 -0.90 3.59 6.76
N VAL A 118 -1.09 2.32 7.10
CA VAL A 118 -0.89 1.20 6.18
C VAL A 118 -2.22 0.52 5.89
N SER A 119 -2.53 0.32 4.63
CA SER A 119 -3.66 -0.51 4.22
C SER A 119 -3.19 -1.68 3.37
N VAL A 120 -3.77 -2.85 3.58
CA VAL A 120 -3.37 -4.05 2.85
C VAL A 120 -4.61 -4.82 2.37
N PHE A 121 -4.57 -5.28 1.12
CA PHE A 121 -5.61 -6.12 0.55
C PHE A 121 -5.11 -7.55 0.38
N GLU A 122 -5.73 -8.48 1.12
CA GLU A 122 -5.46 -9.92 1.08
C GLU A 122 -3.97 -10.29 1.11
N PRO A 123 -3.18 -9.76 2.05
CA PRO A 123 -1.78 -10.13 2.15
C PRO A 123 -1.64 -11.62 2.51
N PRO A 124 -0.70 -12.36 1.92
CA PRO A 124 -0.40 -13.70 2.34
C PRO A 124 0.08 -13.71 3.79
N TYR A 125 -0.34 -14.72 4.54
CA TYR A 125 0.01 -14.89 5.95
C TYR A 125 0.77 -16.17 6.19
N GLY A 126 1.95 -16.06 6.76
CA GLY A 126 2.79 -17.17 7.18
C GLY A 126 3.32 -16.99 8.60
N ALA A 127 3.90 -18.06 9.16
CA ALA A 127 4.40 -18.04 10.53
C ALA A 127 5.49 -16.98 10.80
N GLU A 128 6.28 -16.67 9.78
CA GLU A 128 7.34 -15.63 9.88
C GLU A 128 6.77 -14.22 10.09
N GLN A 129 5.65 -13.91 9.43
CA GLN A 129 5.01 -12.61 9.60
C GLN A 129 4.39 -12.47 10.99
N ALA A 130 3.84 -13.53 11.56
CA ALA A 130 3.14 -13.49 12.84
C ALA A 130 3.97 -12.87 13.96
N GLY A 131 5.26 -13.22 14.06
CA GLY A 131 6.15 -12.68 15.09
C GLY A 131 6.55 -11.21 14.92
N ARG A 132 6.35 -10.66 13.71
CA ARG A 132 6.76 -9.27 13.37
C ARG A 132 5.61 -8.28 13.48
N LEU A 133 4.34 -8.72 13.34
CA LEU A 133 3.17 -7.83 13.30
C LEU A 133 2.97 -7.01 14.58
N GLY A 134 3.37 -7.54 15.74
CA GLY A 134 3.34 -6.79 17.01
C GLY A 134 4.24 -5.56 17.07
N ARG A 135 5.19 -5.43 16.12
CA ARG A 135 6.10 -4.27 16.00
C ARG A 135 5.56 -3.17 15.08
N VAL A 136 4.43 -3.40 14.43
CA VAL A 136 3.81 -2.40 13.55
C VAL A 136 3.09 -1.37 14.40
N HIS A 137 3.66 -0.17 14.53
CA HIS A 137 3.07 0.92 15.32
C HIS A 137 2.10 1.78 14.51
N ALA A 138 2.19 1.74 13.19
CA ALA A 138 1.25 2.41 12.29
C ALA A 138 -0.17 1.90 12.48
N ARG A 139 -1.17 2.73 12.15
CA ARG A 139 -2.55 2.26 12.01
C ARG A 139 -2.64 1.37 10.77
N VAL A 140 -3.24 0.21 10.90
CA VAL A 140 -3.35 -0.75 9.79
C VAL A 140 -4.81 -1.07 9.50
N LEU A 141 -5.19 -1.00 8.22
CA LEU A 141 -6.45 -1.54 7.71
C LEU A 141 -6.15 -2.78 6.87
N VAL A 142 -6.64 -3.92 7.32
CA VAL A 142 -6.57 -5.18 6.56
C VAL A 142 -7.91 -5.42 5.89
N VAL A 143 -7.91 -5.51 4.57
CA VAL A 143 -9.11 -5.65 3.74
C VAL A 143 -9.12 -7.01 3.07
N ASP A 144 -10.29 -7.65 2.99
CA ASP A 144 -10.51 -8.85 2.20
C ASP A 144 -11.77 -8.77 1.32
N GLY A 145 -11.83 -9.62 0.31
CA GLY A 145 -13.03 -9.82 -0.50
C GLY A 145 -13.99 -10.80 0.15
N GLY A 146 -15.27 -10.42 0.25
CA GLY A 146 -16.31 -11.29 0.83
C GLY A 146 -16.56 -12.58 0.05
N ALA A 147 -16.23 -12.59 -1.25
CA ALA A 147 -16.30 -13.77 -2.13
C ALA A 147 -14.96 -14.52 -2.25
N SER A 148 -13.91 -14.04 -1.60
CA SER A 148 -12.61 -14.73 -1.57
C SER A 148 -12.64 -16.00 -0.72
N PRO A 149 -11.70 -16.94 -0.92
CA PRO A 149 -11.62 -18.18 -0.15
C PRO A 149 -11.61 -17.94 1.37
N VAL A 150 -12.20 -18.86 2.12
CA VAL A 150 -12.31 -18.74 3.59
C VAL A 150 -10.95 -18.61 4.27
N TRP A 151 -9.91 -19.27 3.75
CA TRP A 151 -8.56 -19.19 4.31
C TRP A 151 -7.95 -17.80 4.15
N THR A 152 -8.17 -17.11 3.01
CA THR A 152 -7.74 -15.72 2.78
C THR A 152 -8.40 -14.77 3.79
N ARG A 153 -9.71 -14.90 3.96
CA ARG A 153 -10.47 -14.07 4.92
C ARG A 153 -10.08 -14.34 6.38
N ARG A 154 -9.72 -15.59 6.71
CA ARG A 154 -9.15 -15.92 8.04
C ARG A 154 -7.79 -15.29 8.23
N ALA A 155 -6.91 -15.38 7.23
CA ALA A 155 -5.59 -14.73 7.25
C ALA A 155 -5.72 -13.23 7.51
N ALA A 156 -6.58 -12.52 6.79
CA ALA A 156 -6.82 -11.09 6.97
C ALA A 156 -7.24 -10.73 8.41
N ARG A 157 -8.17 -11.48 8.99
CA ARG A 157 -8.59 -11.29 10.39
C ARG A 157 -7.47 -11.56 11.39
N THR A 158 -6.68 -12.61 11.16
CA THR A 158 -5.54 -12.95 12.02
C THR A 158 -4.48 -11.85 11.99
N ILE A 159 -4.16 -11.33 10.80
CA ILE A 159 -3.23 -10.20 10.65
C ILE A 159 -3.75 -8.97 11.38
N ALA A 160 -5.02 -8.60 11.16
CA ALA A 160 -5.60 -7.43 11.81
C ALA A 160 -5.59 -7.55 13.35
N ALA A 161 -5.83 -8.75 13.89
CA ALA A 161 -5.80 -8.99 15.33
C ALA A 161 -4.38 -8.99 15.92
N ALA A 162 -3.35 -9.30 15.11
CA ALA A 162 -1.96 -9.34 15.55
C ALA A 162 -1.27 -7.96 15.54
N VAL A 163 -1.82 -7.00 14.81
CA VAL A 163 -1.30 -5.62 14.75
C VAL A 163 -1.92 -4.79 15.88
N PRO A 164 -1.14 -4.07 16.71
CA PRO A 164 -1.67 -3.30 17.85
C PRO A 164 -2.76 -2.29 17.48
N ARG A 165 -2.66 -1.64 16.31
CA ARG A 165 -3.64 -0.68 15.79
C ARG A 165 -4.30 -1.19 14.52
N GLY A 166 -4.54 -2.52 14.46
CA GLY A 166 -5.12 -3.21 13.32
C GLY A 166 -6.65 -3.09 13.29
N ARG A 167 -7.20 -2.88 12.10
CA ARG A 167 -8.63 -2.93 11.79
C ARG A 167 -8.85 -3.88 10.62
N HIS A 168 -10.00 -4.52 10.60
CA HIS A 168 -10.39 -5.43 9.53
C HIS A 168 -11.66 -4.94 8.83
N ARG A 169 -11.71 -5.07 7.50
CA ARG A 169 -12.90 -4.80 6.70
C ARG A 169 -13.06 -5.83 5.57
N THR A 170 -14.25 -6.36 5.40
CA THR A 170 -14.62 -7.25 4.28
C THR A 170 -15.40 -6.46 3.24
N LEU A 171 -15.02 -6.57 1.97
CA LEU A 171 -15.73 -5.97 0.83
C LEU A 171 -16.69 -6.99 0.22
N THR A 172 -17.98 -6.82 0.47
CA THR A 172 -19.03 -7.74 -0.01
C THR A 172 -18.97 -7.92 -1.52
N GLY A 173 -19.03 -9.16 -1.99
CA GLY A 173 -19.04 -9.52 -3.42
C GLY A 173 -17.70 -9.38 -4.14
N GLN A 174 -16.65 -8.84 -3.48
CA GLN A 174 -15.32 -8.74 -4.07
C GLN A 174 -14.54 -10.03 -3.88
N THR A 175 -13.66 -10.32 -4.84
CA THR A 175 -12.70 -11.42 -4.83
C THR A 175 -11.29 -10.86 -4.67
N HIS A 176 -10.27 -11.70 -4.85
CA HIS A 176 -8.87 -11.28 -4.89
C HIS A 176 -8.60 -10.18 -5.93
N GLU A 177 -9.32 -10.20 -7.04
CA GLU A 177 -9.32 -9.11 -8.03
C GLU A 177 -10.36 -8.06 -7.65
N VAL A 178 -10.04 -7.25 -6.64
CA VAL A 178 -10.94 -6.21 -6.17
C VAL A 178 -11.08 -5.09 -7.20
N ALA A 179 -12.33 -4.64 -7.42
CA ALA A 179 -12.58 -3.52 -8.30
C ALA A 179 -12.04 -2.20 -7.69
N PRO A 180 -11.19 -1.43 -8.40
CA PRO A 180 -10.58 -0.21 -7.85
C PRO A 180 -11.60 0.81 -7.34
N HIS A 181 -12.76 0.95 -8.01
CA HIS A 181 -13.82 1.88 -7.60
C HIS A 181 -14.55 1.47 -6.31
N VAL A 182 -14.44 0.19 -5.90
CA VAL A 182 -14.95 -0.31 -4.61
C VAL A 182 -13.91 -0.12 -3.51
N LEU A 183 -12.64 -0.31 -3.84
CA LEU A 183 -11.55 -0.21 -2.87
C LEU A 183 -11.20 1.25 -2.55
N ALA A 184 -11.11 2.14 -3.55
CA ALA A 184 -10.65 3.52 -3.37
C ALA A 184 -11.42 4.29 -2.27
N PRO A 185 -12.77 4.30 -2.22
CA PRO A 185 -13.50 5.00 -1.15
C PRO A 185 -13.17 4.47 0.24
N VAL A 186 -12.91 3.16 0.37
CA VAL A 186 -12.56 2.53 1.65
C VAL A 186 -11.19 2.99 2.15
N LEU A 187 -10.24 3.13 1.22
CA LEU A 187 -8.91 3.66 1.52
C LEU A 187 -8.97 5.14 1.86
N GLU A 188 -9.70 5.94 1.09
CA GLU A 188 -9.90 7.37 1.34
C GLU A 188 -10.49 7.62 2.74
N ASP A 189 -11.54 6.88 3.11
CA ASP A 189 -12.15 6.96 4.45
C ASP A 189 -11.16 6.62 5.56
N PHE A 190 -10.34 5.59 5.35
CA PHE A 190 -9.34 5.18 6.33
C PHE A 190 -8.24 6.22 6.51
N TYR A 191 -7.76 6.82 5.41
CA TYR A 191 -6.69 7.83 5.45
C TYR A 191 -7.18 9.16 6.04
N ALA A 192 -8.41 9.57 5.75
CA ALA A 192 -8.99 10.82 6.26
C ALA A 192 -9.19 10.84 7.78
N GLN A 193 -9.24 9.68 8.47
CA GLN A 193 -9.45 9.60 9.92
C GLN A 193 -8.28 10.18 10.76
N GLU A 194 -7.16 10.53 10.17
CA GLU A 194 -6.03 11.16 10.86
C GLU A 194 -6.24 12.66 11.14
N SER A 195 -7.04 13.34 10.33
CA SER A 195 -7.23 14.79 10.44
C SER A 195 -8.17 15.21 11.58
N ALA A 196 -8.80 14.27 12.27
CA ALA A 196 -9.83 14.56 13.28
C ALA A 196 -9.36 14.36 14.74
N GLY A 197 -8.09 14.08 14.99
CA GLY A 197 -7.57 13.68 16.30
C GLY A 197 -6.32 14.42 16.79
N GLN A 198 -6.13 15.69 16.38
CA GLN A 198 -5.15 16.61 17.01
C GLN A 198 -5.87 17.74 17.69
#